data_6a67daec0748851ad75ef73dc7344577
#
_entry.id   6a67daec0748851ad75ef73dc7344577
#
_cell.length_a   1.000
_cell.length_b   1.000
_cell.length_c   1.000
_cell.angle_alpha   90.00
_cell.angle_beta   90.00
_cell.angle_gamma   90.00
#
_symmetry.space_group_name_H-M   'P 1'
#
loop_
_entity.id
_entity.type
_entity.pdbx_description
1 polymer ?
#
loop_
_entity_poly.entity_id
_entity_poly.type
_entity_poly.pdbx_seq_one_letter_code
_entity_poly.pdbx_strand_id
1 'polypeptide(L)'
;SAGELHGGEIYDNIGGRRGSFGTRASDNIASIKKQRNCKMNDRDKYISPFSTRYASSEMQSIFSDNFKFRTWRRLWIALARAEKELGLDITDEQIAELEAHKDDINYDVAEAREREVRHDVMSHVYAYGVQCPKAEPIIHLGATSCYVGDNTDVIILREASGVILKKAAQVLSNLAEFADKYKSMPCLAYTH
;
A
#
# COMPACT_ATOMS: atom_id res chain seq x y z
N SER A 1 -24.24 -20.75 55.33
CA SER A 1 -23.62 -22.04 55.68
C SER A 1 -22.60 -22.40 54.61
N ALA A 2 -21.35 -22.15 54.77
CA ALA A 2 -20.36 -23.01 55.41
C ALA A 2 -19.97 -24.21 54.52
N GLY A 3 -18.71 -24.28 54.18
CA GLY A 3 -18.08 -25.43 53.56
C GLY A 3 -16.67 -25.14 53.10
N GLU A 4 -15.76 -24.81 54.05
CA GLU A 4 -14.31 -25.00 53.88
C GLU A 4 -13.99 -26.50 53.79
N LEU A 5 -13.14 -26.88 52.86
CA LEU A 5 -12.41 -28.13 52.97
C LEU A 5 -10.92 -27.90 52.71
N HIS A 6 -10.17 -28.10 53.74
CA HIS A 6 -8.74 -28.33 53.82
C HIS A 6 -8.35 -29.66 53.16
N GLY A 7 -7.17 -29.71 52.61
CA GLY A 7 -6.44 -30.94 52.31
C GLY A 7 -5.33 -30.57 51.34
N GLY A 8 -4.11 -30.59 51.59
CA GLY A 8 -3.30 -31.45 52.39
C GLY A 8 -2.01 -31.66 51.60
N GLU A 9 -0.91 -31.24 52.14
CA GLU A 9 0.46 -31.50 51.68
C GLU A 9 0.67 -32.99 51.39
N ILE A 10 1.25 -33.31 50.26
CA ILE A 10 2.15 -34.48 50.10
C ILE A 10 2.97 -34.29 48.81
N TYR A 11 4.27 -34.38 48.94
CA TYR A 11 5.37 -34.71 48.06
C TYR A 11 6.46 -33.65 47.96
N ASP A 12 7.28 -33.62 49.01
CA ASP A 12 8.71 -33.37 48.88
C ASP A 12 9.43 -34.63 48.35
N ASN A 13 10.49 -34.36 47.61
CA ASN A 13 11.52 -35.28 47.11
C ASN A 13 11.39 -35.85 45.71
N ILE A 14 11.82 -35.04 44.72
CA ILE A 14 12.75 -35.54 43.69
C ILE A 14 13.76 -34.42 43.38
N GLY A 15 15.01 -34.60 43.83
CA GLY A 15 16.14 -33.75 43.44
C GLY A 15 16.40 -33.85 41.94
N GLY A 16 16.13 -32.77 41.23
CA GLY A 16 16.36 -32.64 39.79
C GLY A 16 16.89 -31.24 39.46
N ARG A 17 18.14 -31.18 39.07
CA ARG A 17 18.97 -30.06 38.63
C ARG A 17 18.18 -28.87 38.06
N ARG A 18 18.30 -27.71 38.68
CA ARG A 18 17.90 -26.43 38.13
C ARG A 18 18.76 -26.13 36.90
N GLY A 19 18.37 -26.63 35.75
CA GLY A 19 18.91 -26.19 34.48
C GLY A 19 18.34 -24.80 34.15
N SER A 20 19.22 -23.84 33.85
CA SER A 20 18.90 -22.46 33.51
C SER A 20 18.10 -22.40 32.22
N PHE A 21 16.78 -22.48 32.31
CA PHE A 21 15.87 -22.34 31.16
C PHE A 21 15.67 -20.87 30.75
N GLY A 22 16.11 -19.90 31.54
CA GLY A 22 15.87 -18.46 31.31
C GLY A 22 16.83 -17.82 30.30
N THR A 23 18.06 -18.31 30.18
CA THR A 23 19.08 -17.67 29.32
C THR A 23 18.95 -18.03 27.85
N ARG A 24 18.52 -19.25 27.52
CA ARG A 24 18.37 -19.67 26.10
C ARG A 24 17.21 -18.97 25.35
N ALA A 25 16.14 -18.63 26.06
CA ALA A 25 14.99 -17.95 25.44
C ALA A 25 15.31 -16.46 25.15
N SER A 26 16.00 -15.78 26.06
CA SER A 26 16.43 -14.39 25.87
C SER A 26 17.50 -14.27 24.78
N ASP A 27 18.42 -15.22 24.70
CA ASP A 27 19.47 -15.25 23.67
C ASP A 27 18.89 -15.54 22.27
N ASN A 28 17.90 -16.42 22.18
CA ASN A 28 17.17 -16.66 20.93
C ASN A 28 16.37 -15.42 20.49
N ILE A 29 15.69 -14.73 21.39
CA ILE A 29 14.93 -13.51 21.07
C ILE A 29 15.88 -12.38 20.65
N ALA A 30 17.03 -12.23 21.31
CA ALA A 30 18.05 -11.26 20.93
C ALA A 30 18.70 -11.61 19.58
N SER A 31 18.94 -12.88 19.29
CA SER A 31 19.44 -13.37 18.00
C SER A 31 18.45 -13.14 16.86
N ILE A 32 17.16 -13.41 17.09
CA ILE A 32 16.08 -13.15 16.11
C ILE A 32 15.91 -11.65 15.87
N LYS A 33 16.02 -10.80 16.89
CA LYS A 33 16.02 -9.34 16.75
C LYS A 33 17.25 -8.84 16.01
N LYS A 34 18.42 -9.43 16.22
CA LYS A 34 19.66 -9.07 15.52
C LYS A 34 19.63 -9.48 14.05
N GLN A 35 19.01 -10.62 13.71
CA GLN A 35 18.80 -11.04 12.31
C GLN A 35 17.80 -10.14 11.56
N ARG A 36 16.79 -9.57 12.24
CA ARG A 36 15.83 -8.63 11.62
C ARG A 36 16.43 -7.26 11.31
N ASN A 37 17.56 -6.89 11.92
CA ASN A 37 18.25 -5.61 11.71
C ASN A 37 19.46 -5.72 10.75
N CYS A 38 19.70 -6.85 10.14
CA CYS A 38 20.66 -6.93 9.05
C CYS A 38 20.05 -6.16 7.87
N LYS A 39 20.56 -4.95 7.59
CA LYS A 39 20.22 -4.22 6.37
C LYS A 39 20.61 -5.12 5.20
N MET A 40 19.63 -5.75 4.57
CA MET A 40 19.86 -6.51 3.34
C MET A 40 20.52 -5.58 2.33
N ASN A 41 21.60 -6.05 1.71
CA ASN A 41 22.23 -5.35 0.58
C ASN A 41 21.17 -5.22 -0.54
N ASP A 42 21.17 -4.11 -1.26
CA ASP A 42 20.23 -3.94 -2.39
C ASP A 42 20.36 -5.03 -3.45
N ARG A 43 21.51 -5.72 -3.51
CA ARG A 43 21.73 -6.88 -4.38
C ARG A 43 21.10 -8.18 -3.86
N ASP A 44 20.73 -8.25 -2.59
CA ASP A 44 20.07 -9.40 -1.97
C ASP A 44 18.53 -9.31 -2.08
N LYS A 45 18.01 -8.22 -2.65
CA LYS A 45 16.57 -8.00 -2.87
C LYS A 45 16.20 -8.37 -4.31
N TYR A 46 15.14 -9.13 -4.45
CA TYR A 46 14.55 -9.34 -5.77
C TYR A 46 13.88 -8.06 -6.26
N ILE A 47 14.27 -7.62 -7.44
CA ILE A 47 13.62 -6.51 -8.15
C ILE A 47 13.17 -7.05 -9.50
N SER A 48 11.90 -6.87 -9.81
CA SER A 48 11.34 -7.33 -11.08
C SER A 48 11.99 -6.61 -12.26
N PRO A 49 12.48 -7.35 -13.28
CA PRO A 49 13.00 -6.75 -14.50
C PRO A 49 11.93 -5.98 -15.28
N PHE A 50 10.66 -6.25 -15.08
CA PHE A 50 9.58 -5.44 -15.66
C PHE A 50 9.65 -3.98 -15.21
N SER A 51 10.00 -3.73 -13.95
CA SER A 51 10.16 -2.37 -13.44
C SER A 51 11.46 -1.72 -13.90
N THR A 52 12.60 -2.46 -13.88
CA THR A 52 13.91 -1.85 -14.08
C THR A 52 14.37 -1.78 -15.53
N ARG A 53 13.87 -2.66 -16.41
CA ARG A 53 14.34 -2.79 -17.80
C ARG A 53 13.28 -2.49 -18.85
N TYR A 54 12.01 -2.86 -18.59
CA TYR A 54 10.97 -2.84 -19.63
C TYR A 54 9.92 -1.76 -19.43
N ALA A 55 9.57 -1.41 -18.21
CA ALA A 55 8.60 -0.36 -17.94
C ALA A 55 9.19 1.03 -18.21
N SER A 56 8.43 1.89 -18.89
CA SER A 56 8.76 3.31 -18.99
C SER A 56 8.59 4.00 -17.64
N SER A 57 9.24 5.15 -17.43
CA SER A 57 9.07 5.98 -16.23
C SER A 57 7.61 6.40 -16.03
N GLU A 58 6.88 6.67 -17.12
CA GLU A 58 5.45 6.98 -17.09
C GLU A 58 4.64 5.81 -16.51
N MET A 59 4.89 4.59 -16.98
CA MET A 59 4.20 3.39 -16.46
C MET A 59 4.56 3.11 -15.00
N GLN A 60 5.82 3.24 -14.62
CA GLN A 60 6.26 3.07 -13.22
C GLN A 60 5.61 4.11 -12.29
N SER A 61 5.47 5.34 -12.75
CA SER A 61 4.81 6.41 -12.00
C SER A 61 3.34 6.07 -11.68
N ILE A 62 2.61 5.48 -12.62
CA ILE A 62 1.21 5.08 -12.43
C ILE A 62 1.07 3.98 -11.36
N PHE A 63 2.04 3.07 -11.26
CA PHE A 63 2.05 1.99 -10.27
C PHE A 63 2.84 2.32 -8.98
N SER A 64 3.20 3.59 -8.79
CA SER A 64 3.96 4.01 -7.60
C SER A 64 3.07 4.23 -6.38
N ASP A 65 3.67 4.10 -5.19
CA ASP A 65 3.01 4.41 -3.93
C ASP A 65 2.51 5.86 -3.89
N ASN A 66 3.26 6.80 -4.45
CA ASN A 66 2.83 8.19 -4.56
C ASN A 66 1.53 8.34 -5.34
N PHE A 67 1.38 7.63 -6.45
CA PHE A 67 0.15 7.67 -7.22
C PHE A 67 -1.00 7.03 -6.45
N LYS A 68 -0.75 5.86 -5.84
CA LYS A 68 -1.73 5.12 -5.03
C LYS A 68 -2.27 5.99 -3.89
N PHE A 69 -1.41 6.49 -3.03
CA PHE A 69 -1.85 7.19 -1.82
C PHE A 69 -2.40 8.60 -2.07
N ARG A 70 -1.92 9.29 -3.10
CA ARG A 70 -2.55 10.54 -3.57
C ARG A 70 -3.95 10.28 -4.12
N THR A 71 -4.15 9.16 -4.80
CA THR A 71 -5.48 8.75 -5.28
C THR A 71 -6.42 8.44 -4.11
N TRP A 72 -5.95 7.77 -3.06
CA TRP A 72 -6.73 7.56 -1.84
C TRP A 72 -7.21 8.89 -1.23
N ARG A 73 -6.33 9.87 -1.11
CA ARG A 73 -6.71 11.20 -0.58
C ARG A 73 -7.75 11.90 -1.46
N ARG A 74 -7.62 11.82 -2.77
CA ARG A 74 -8.62 12.35 -3.70
C ARG A 74 -9.98 11.65 -3.57
N LEU A 75 -9.98 10.35 -3.36
CA LEU A 75 -11.20 9.58 -3.11
C LEU A 75 -11.85 9.97 -1.78
N TRP A 76 -11.10 10.18 -0.70
CA TRP A 76 -11.63 10.66 0.56
C TRP A 76 -12.21 12.09 0.45
N ILE A 77 -11.57 12.96 -0.31
CA ILE A 77 -12.12 14.30 -0.58
C ILE A 77 -13.42 14.20 -1.39
N ALA A 78 -13.47 13.33 -2.40
CA ALA A 78 -14.67 13.11 -3.19
C ALA A 78 -15.82 12.54 -2.32
N LEU A 79 -15.51 11.62 -1.42
CA LEU A 79 -16.45 11.07 -0.45
C LEU A 79 -17.02 12.18 0.44
N ALA A 80 -16.16 12.96 1.09
CA ALA A 80 -16.59 14.04 1.97
C ALA A 80 -17.46 15.09 1.26
N ARG A 81 -17.15 15.40 0.00
CA ARG A 81 -18.01 16.28 -0.81
C ARG A 81 -19.39 15.69 -1.08
N ALA A 82 -19.44 14.42 -1.47
CA ALA A 82 -20.69 13.72 -1.73
C ALA A 82 -21.55 13.62 -0.45
N GLU A 83 -20.93 13.30 0.68
CA GLU A 83 -21.59 13.23 1.98
C GLU A 83 -22.16 14.59 2.40
N LYS A 84 -21.41 15.67 2.18
CA LYS A 84 -21.89 17.04 2.40
C LYS A 84 -23.12 17.36 1.53
N GLU A 85 -23.08 17.01 0.24
CA GLU A 85 -24.21 17.19 -0.68
C GLU A 85 -25.46 16.41 -0.23
N LEU A 86 -25.26 15.26 0.43
CA LEU A 86 -26.32 14.44 1.02
C LEU A 86 -26.83 14.99 2.36
N GLY A 87 -26.25 16.07 2.86
CA GLY A 87 -26.72 16.77 4.07
C GLY A 87 -26.03 16.37 5.37
N LEU A 88 -24.89 15.66 5.31
CA LEU A 88 -24.06 15.42 6.49
C LEU A 88 -23.41 16.75 6.93
N ASP A 89 -23.14 16.88 8.22
CA ASP A 89 -22.52 18.08 8.82
C ASP A 89 -21.01 18.11 8.54
N ILE A 90 -20.68 18.39 7.28
CA ILE A 90 -19.32 18.54 6.77
C ILE A 90 -19.13 19.98 6.28
N THR A 91 -18.11 20.64 6.80
CA THR A 91 -17.85 22.05 6.50
C THR A 91 -16.94 22.23 5.27
N ASP A 92 -17.03 23.40 4.62
CA ASP A 92 -16.11 23.76 3.54
C ASP A 92 -14.67 23.89 4.03
N GLU A 93 -14.47 24.28 5.29
CA GLU A 93 -13.14 24.37 5.89
C GLU A 93 -12.47 23.00 6.03
N GLN A 94 -13.23 21.97 6.41
CA GLN A 94 -12.72 20.60 6.48
C GLN A 94 -12.29 20.09 5.10
N ILE A 95 -13.12 20.32 4.09
CA ILE A 95 -12.80 19.93 2.71
C ILE A 95 -11.58 20.70 2.19
N ALA A 96 -11.48 21.99 2.48
CA ALA A 96 -10.33 22.81 2.08
C ALA A 96 -9.03 22.36 2.75
N GLU A 97 -9.08 21.93 4.01
CA GLU A 97 -7.93 21.39 4.74
C GLU A 97 -7.45 20.07 4.09
N LEU A 98 -8.37 19.17 3.74
CA LEU A 98 -8.04 17.96 2.99
C LEU A 98 -7.40 18.28 1.62
N GLU A 99 -7.97 19.20 0.86
CA GLU A 99 -7.43 19.63 -0.43
C GLU A 99 -6.01 20.18 -0.33
N ALA A 100 -5.71 20.93 0.72
CA ALA A 100 -4.40 21.54 0.93
C ALA A 100 -3.29 20.47 1.11
N HIS A 101 -3.61 19.33 1.68
CA HIS A 101 -2.65 18.25 1.99
C HIS A 101 -2.80 17.00 1.13
N LYS A 102 -3.58 17.02 0.04
CA LYS A 102 -3.86 15.83 -0.77
C LYS A 102 -2.63 15.20 -1.43
N ASP A 103 -1.62 15.99 -1.74
CA ASP A 103 -0.42 15.54 -2.43
C ASP A 103 0.81 15.38 -1.51
N ASP A 104 0.69 15.79 -0.25
CA ASP A 104 1.76 15.78 0.76
C ASP A 104 1.64 14.54 1.66
N ILE A 105 2.15 13.39 1.21
CA ILE A 105 2.04 12.14 1.96
C ILE A 105 3.14 12.03 3.01
N ASN A 106 2.76 11.95 4.29
CA ASN A 106 3.70 11.67 5.39
C ASN A 106 3.86 10.16 5.58
N TYR A 107 4.81 9.57 4.86
CA TYR A 107 5.10 8.15 4.91
C TYR A 107 5.60 7.69 6.27
N ASP A 108 6.43 8.47 6.95
CA ASP A 108 7.00 8.09 8.24
C ASP A 108 5.90 7.86 9.29
N VAL A 109 4.90 8.74 9.33
CA VAL A 109 3.74 8.62 10.24
C VAL A 109 2.87 7.44 9.84
N ALA A 110 2.60 7.27 8.55
CA ALA A 110 1.79 6.16 8.06
C ALA A 110 2.43 4.79 8.37
N GLU A 111 3.73 4.62 8.06
CA GLU A 111 4.46 3.39 8.33
C GLU A 111 4.61 3.10 9.82
N ALA A 112 4.83 4.13 10.66
CA ALA A 112 4.87 3.97 12.10
C ALA A 112 3.54 3.44 12.63
N ARG A 113 2.43 4.01 12.16
CA ARG A 113 1.09 3.58 12.55
C ARG A 113 0.74 2.20 12.04
N GLU A 114 1.15 1.84 10.82
CA GLU A 114 0.92 0.51 10.24
C GLU A 114 1.61 -0.60 11.05
N ARG A 115 2.82 -0.35 11.57
CA ARG A 115 3.50 -1.30 12.45
C ARG A 115 2.70 -1.61 13.73
N GLU A 116 1.87 -0.68 14.19
CA GLU A 116 1.02 -0.84 15.38
C GLU A 116 -0.30 -1.53 15.03
N VAL A 117 -1.03 -1.02 14.04
CA VAL A 117 -2.40 -1.45 13.75
C VAL A 117 -2.48 -2.53 12.68
N ARG A 118 -1.43 -2.75 11.90
CA ARG A 118 -1.33 -3.73 10.80
C ARG A 118 -2.46 -3.60 9.78
N HIS A 119 -2.78 -2.36 9.43
CA HIS A 119 -3.82 -2.03 8.49
C HIS A 119 -3.44 -0.77 7.72
N ASP A 120 -3.13 -0.91 6.44
CA ASP A 120 -2.62 0.14 5.56
C ASP A 120 -3.57 1.33 5.44
N VAL A 121 -4.85 1.08 5.11
CA VAL A 121 -5.83 2.16 4.94
C VAL A 121 -6.00 2.97 6.22
N MET A 122 -6.14 2.32 7.38
CA MET A 122 -6.30 3.02 8.66
C MET A 122 -5.03 3.77 9.07
N SER A 123 -3.86 3.30 8.67
CA SER A 123 -2.60 3.99 8.89
C SER A 123 -2.51 5.29 8.08
N HIS A 124 -2.97 5.26 6.84
CA HIS A 124 -3.04 6.45 5.99
C HIS A 124 -4.17 7.41 6.39
N VAL A 125 -5.31 6.91 6.90
CA VAL A 125 -6.36 7.74 7.51
C VAL A 125 -5.77 8.51 8.70
N TYR A 126 -5.07 7.83 9.59
CA TYR A 126 -4.40 8.46 10.73
C TYR A 126 -3.36 9.50 10.29
N ALA A 127 -2.47 9.15 9.36
CA ALA A 127 -1.44 10.06 8.87
C ALA A 127 -2.04 11.31 8.21
N TYR A 128 -3.17 11.17 7.53
CA TYR A 128 -3.90 12.29 6.95
C TYR A 128 -4.58 13.14 8.01
N GLY A 129 -5.20 12.52 9.03
CA GLY A 129 -5.80 13.20 10.16
C GLY A 129 -4.82 14.05 10.96
N VAL A 130 -3.58 13.55 11.17
CA VAL A 130 -2.50 14.34 11.81
C VAL A 130 -2.20 15.63 11.05
N GLN A 131 -2.28 15.63 9.71
CA GLN A 131 -2.09 16.81 8.88
C GLN A 131 -3.35 17.68 8.79
N CYS A 132 -4.52 17.08 8.99
CA CYS A 132 -5.84 17.72 8.81
C CYS A 132 -6.70 17.54 10.08
N PRO A 133 -6.35 18.18 11.21
CA PRO A 133 -7.03 17.95 12.48
C PRO A 133 -8.50 18.36 12.50
N LYS A 134 -8.92 19.34 11.71
CA LYS A 134 -10.34 19.72 11.60
C LYS A 134 -11.13 18.67 10.82
N ALA A 135 -10.51 18.06 9.83
CA ALA A 135 -11.14 17.09 8.94
C ALA A 135 -10.97 15.63 9.42
N GLU A 136 -10.15 15.36 10.43
CA GLU A 136 -9.91 14.01 10.94
C GLU A 136 -11.20 13.19 11.12
N PRO A 137 -12.29 13.70 11.74
CA PRO A 137 -13.49 12.91 11.98
C PRO A 137 -14.26 12.50 10.73
N ILE A 138 -14.02 13.15 9.60
CA ILE A 138 -14.73 12.90 8.34
C ILE A 138 -13.91 12.11 7.32
N ILE A 139 -12.62 11.87 7.59
CA ILE A 139 -11.79 11.05 6.71
C ILE A 139 -12.30 9.60 6.73
N HIS A 140 -12.65 9.06 5.56
CA HIS A 140 -13.12 7.68 5.44
C HIS A 140 -14.46 7.40 6.14
N LEU A 141 -15.27 8.42 6.39
CA LEU A 141 -16.55 8.30 7.08
C LEU A 141 -17.48 7.36 6.30
N GLY A 142 -18.11 6.42 6.99
CA GLY A 142 -19.05 5.47 6.39
C GLY A 142 -18.49 4.52 5.31
N ALA A 143 -17.20 4.61 4.96
CA ALA A 143 -16.60 3.79 3.93
C ALA A 143 -15.91 2.53 4.48
N THR A 144 -15.80 1.52 3.65
CA THR A 144 -14.94 0.35 3.88
C THR A 144 -13.55 0.57 3.27
N SER A 145 -12.54 -0.19 3.72
CA SER A 145 -11.17 -0.14 3.16
C SER A 145 -11.13 -0.34 1.65
N CYS A 146 -12.00 -1.22 1.12
CA CYS A 146 -12.11 -1.47 -0.32
C CYS A 146 -12.57 -0.24 -1.12
N TYR A 147 -13.21 0.75 -0.48
CA TYR A 147 -13.59 1.97 -1.19
C TYR A 147 -12.38 2.64 -1.84
N VAL A 148 -11.31 2.86 -1.10
CA VAL A 148 -10.11 3.48 -1.66
C VAL A 148 -9.24 2.47 -2.41
N GLY A 149 -9.15 1.22 -1.94
CA GLY A 149 -8.35 0.17 -2.58
C GLY A 149 -8.83 -0.13 -3.99
N ASP A 150 -10.04 -0.65 -4.11
CA ASP A 150 -10.58 -1.13 -5.39
C ASP A 150 -10.78 -0.01 -6.41
N ASN A 151 -11.27 1.16 -5.97
CA ASN A 151 -11.39 2.31 -6.88
C ASN A 151 -10.03 2.80 -7.37
N THR A 152 -8.99 2.77 -6.54
CA THR A 152 -7.64 3.13 -6.96
C THR A 152 -7.09 2.14 -7.97
N ASP A 153 -7.31 0.84 -7.79
CA ASP A 153 -6.87 -0.19 -8.73
C ASP A 153 -7.53 0.01 -10.11
N VAL A 154 -8.82 0.32 -10.15
CA VAL A 154 -9.52 0.64 -11.41
C VAL A 154 -8.95 1.91 -12.06
N ILE A 155 -8.65 2.95 -11.28
CA ILE A 155 -8.03 4.18 -11.80
C ILE A 155 -6.63 3.88 -12.36
N ILE A 156 -5.80 3.12 -11.65
CA ILE A 156 -4.47 2.69 -12.10
C ILE A 156 -4.58 1.93 -13.43
N LEU A 157 -5.47 0.95 -13.52
CA LEU A 157 -5.68 0.15 -14.73
C LEU A 157 -6.14 1.01 -15.91
N ARG A 158 -7.01 1.98 -15.66
CA ARG A 158 -7.46 2.93 -16.70
C ARG A 158 -6.31 3.77 -17.23
N GLU A 159 -5.53 4.38 -16.36
CA GLU A 159 -4.39 5.22 -16.74
C GLU A 159 -3.31 4.40 -17.47
N ALA A 160 -2.97 3.21 -16.95
CA ALA A 160 -2.02 2.31 -17.59
C ALA A 160 -2.48 1.84 -18.98
N SER A 161 -3.77 1.49 -19.11
CA SER A 161 -4.35 1.12 -20.41
C SER A 161 -4.32 2.28 -21.41
N GLY A 162 -4.53 3.52 -20.94
CA GLY A 162 -4.41 4.73 -21.76
C GLY A 162 -3.02 4.89 -22.37
N VAL A 163 -1.97 4.64 -21.60
CA VAL A 163 -0.56 4.65 -22.09
C VAL A 163 -0.34 3.60 -23.17
N ILE A 164 -0.83 2.38 -22.96
CA ILE A 164 -0.71 1.27 -23.93
C ILE A 164 -1.45 1.59 -25.21
N LEU A 165 -2.70 2.05 -25.12
CA LEU A 165 -3.52 2.41 -26.28
C LEU A 165 -2.86 3.49 -27.13
N LYS A 166 -2.29 4.52 -26.50
CA LYS A 166 -1.58 5.60 -27.20
C LYS A 166 -0.36 5.07 -27.97
N LYS A 167 0.41 4.17 -27.36
CA LYS A 167 1.58 3.55 -28.02
C LYS A 167 1.14 2.60 -29.15
N ALA A 168 0.09 1.82 -28.95
CA ALA A 168 -0.44 0.92 -29.97
C ALA A 168 -0.95 1.70 -31.19
N ALA A 169 -1.68 2.80 -31.00
CA ALA A 169 -2.12 3.68 -32.07
C ALA A 169 -0.94 4.25 -32.87
N GLN A 170 0.13 4.66 -32.19
CA GLN A 170 1.34 5.15 -32.87
C GLN A 170 2.01 4.06 -33.72
N VAL A 171 2.10 2.83 -33.19
CA VAL A 171 2.65 1.70 -33.95
C VAL A 171 1.81 1.40 -35.20
N LEU A 172 0.48 1.38 -35.07
CA LEU A 172 -0.42 1.18 -36.18
C LEU A 172 -0.29 2.28 -37.27
N SER A 173 -0.17 3.54 -36.85
CA SER A 173 0.07 4.66 -37.76
C SER A 173 1.38 4.48 -38.55
N ASN A 174 2.48 4.16 -37.84
CA ASN A 174 3.76 3.97 -38.48
C ASN A 174 3.76 2.77 -39.45
N LEU A 175 3.08 1.68 -39.09
CA LEU A 175 2.95 0.50 -39.95
C LEU A 175 2.08 0.81 -41.19
N ALA A 176 1.01 1.59 -41.03
CA ALA A 176 0.16 2.00 -42.16
C ALA A 176 0.92 2.90 -43.15
N GLU A 177 1.69 3.86 -42.65
CA GLU A 177 2.55 4.71 -43.48
C GLU A 177 3.62 3.90 -44.22
N PHE A 178 4.26 2.95 -43.52
CA PHE A 178 5.23 2.05 -44.12
C PHE A 178 4.60 1.19 -45.23
N ALA A 179 3.46 0.58 -44.94
CA ALA A 179 2.74 -0.25 -45.91
C ALA A 179 2.31 0.54 -47.15
N ASP A 180 1.79 1.74 -46.95
CA ASP A 180 1.39 2.60 -48.07
C ASP A 180 2.59 3.00 -48.94
N LYS A 181 3.69 3.37 -48.32
CA LYS A 181 4.93 3.77 -49.04
C LYS A 181 5.51 2.63 -49.88
N TYR A 182 5.45 1.38 -49.41
CA TYR A 182 6.13 0.25 -50.04
C TYR A 182 5.17 -0.74 -50.74
N LYS A 183 3.87 -0.50 -50.77
CA LYS A 183 2.86 -1.42 -51.32
C LYS A 183 3.12 -1.86 -52.77
N SER A 184 3.82 -1.05 -53.56
CA SER A 184 4.12 -1.32 -54.98
C SER A 184 5.58 -1.77 -55.21
N MET A 185 6.36 -1.95 -54.17
CA MET A 185 7.76 -2.37 -54.27
C MET A 185 7.85 -3.90 -54.34
N PRO A 186 8.31 -4.47 -55.46
CA PRO A 186 8.50 -5.92 -55.53
C PRO A 186 9.66 -6.38 -54.62
N CYS A 187 9.48 -7.47 -53.93
CA CYS A 187 10.51 -8.10 -53.11
C CYS A 187 10.48 -9.60 -53.27
N LEU A 188 11.64 -10.27 -53.00
CA LEU A 188 11.69 -11.70 -52.88
C LEU A 188 11.12 -12.13 -51.55
N ALA A 189 10.18 -13.06 -51.57
CA ALA A 189 9.63 -13.66 -50.36
C ALA A 189 9.94 -15.15 -50.37
N TYR A 190 10.60 -15.63 -49.31
CA TYR A 190 10.84 -17.04 -49.06
C TYR A 190 9.81 -17.53 -48.07
N THR A 191 9.16 -18.66 -48.39
CA THR A 191 8.12 -19.22 -47.54
C THR A 191 8.70 -20.11 -46.43
N HIS A 192 9.96 -20.55 -46.58
CA HIS A 192 10.65 -21.43 -45.63
C HIS A 192 12.13 -21.07 -45.50
#